data_3187b652624e6516727080f4778389a4
#
_entry.id   3187b652624e6516727080f4778389a4
#
_cell.length_a   1.000
_cell.length_b   1.000
_cell.length_c   1.000
_cell.angle_alpha   90.00
_cell.angle_beta   90.00
_cell.angle_gamma   90.00
#
_symmetry.space_group_name_H-M   'P 1'
#
loop_
_entity.id
_entity.type
_entity.pdbx_description
1 polymer ?
#
loop_
_entity_poly.entity_id
_entity_poly.type
_entity_poly.pdbx_seq_one_letter_code
_entity_poly.pdbx_strand_id
1 'polypeptide(L)'
;MRRTQNRYIFASESARKSRRFRGLKVLLILIPLLLAALWVGNLTVSRRVILKDLRLTVLNLPPDLEEYSILHISDLRGARYGKAQKAVAAALGSTRYSCVVMTGDMLGEDGELEPLLELLALMPKETPKYLIPGAADPPAIESRAHGSLSVWADWAEQLQAAGVTVLDLPVLETRNKGRIWFVPENLYALDVDQMEGTYRRELENLNSRAASLTADDAARIRALEYELDRMEKLKEIRKEFTPTDIQIALTHVPLTEDYVRDMISWTSKEDYFSLRYTSVILAGYYNGGQWRLPFAGPMYVAEKGGWFPGDRGITGLEYLNGIPQHISPGMGSSPAYPHQPGRLFNSPEITRILLTRKAQ
;
A
#
# COMPACT_ATOMS: atom_id res chain seq x y z
N MET A 1 -8.63 86.32 -32.94
CA MET A 1 -8.17 85.63 -31.71
C MET A 1 -8.86 84.33 -31.59
N ARG A 2 -8.20 83.19 -31.86
CA ARG A 2 -8.77 81.82 -31.75
C ARG A 2 -8.43 81.22 -30.39
N ARG A 3 -9.43 80.90 -29.61
CA ARG A 3 -9.30 80.04 -28.44
C ARG A 3 -9.18 78.61 -28.90
N THR A 4 -8.04 77.97 -28.70
CA THR A 4 -7.83 76.52 -28.85
C THR A 4 -8.27 75.82 -27.62
N GLN A 5 -9.18 74.90 -27.78
CA GLN A 5 -9.74 74.02 -26.74
C GLN A 5 -8.73 72.95 -26.35
N ASN A 6 -8.27 73.00 -25.10
CA ASN A 6 -7.65 71.85 -24.41
C ASN A 6 -8.75 70.98 -23.77
N ARG A 7 -9.25 70.02 -24.53
CA ARG A 7 -10.37 69.17 -24.02
C ARG A 7 -10.12 67.66 -24.04
N TYR A 8 -8.85 67.23 -24.17
CA TYR A 8 -8.58 65.80 -24.37
C TYR A 8 -7.65 65.10 -23.40
N ILE A 9 -7.22 65.76 -22.31
CA ILE A 9 -6.23 65.16 -21.38
C ILE A 9 -6.91 64.37 -20.25
N PHE A 10 -8.18 64.70 -19.88
CA PHE A 10 -8.85 64.05 -18.76
C PHE A 10 -9.75 62.88 -19.08
N ALA A 11 -10.11 62.66 -20.35
CA ALA A 11 -10.96 61.55 -20.77
C ALA A 11 -10.23 60.20 -20.81
N SER A 12 -8.92 60.14 -20.87
CA SER A 12 -8.14 58.92 -20.94
C SER A 12 -7.92 58.24 -19.58
N GLU A 13 -7.81 59.01 -18.48
CA GLU A 13 -7.59 58.44 -17.16
C GLU A 13 -8.84 57.84 -16.56
N SER A 14 -10.00 58.48 -16.72
CA SER A 14 -11.25 57.90 -16.22
C SER A 14 -11.67 56.63 -16.98
N ALA A 15 -11.41 56.59 -18.28
CA ALA A 15 -11.67 55.41 -19.10
C ALA A 15 -10.70 54.24 -18.77
N ARG A 16 -9.42 54.54 -18.44
CA ARG A 16 -8.44 53.57 -17.97
C ARG A 16 -8.80 53.01 -16.57
N LYS A 17 -9.21 53.84 -15.63
CA LYS A 17 -9.71 53.44 -14.31
C LYS A 17 -10.95 52.55 -14.42
N SER A 18 -11.93 52.97 -15.23
CA SER A 18 -13.17 52.15 -15.42
C SER A 18 -12.90 50.79 -16.07
N ARG A 19 -11.96 50.67 -17.00
CA ARG A 19 -11.55 49.38 -17.57
C ARG A 19 -10.84 48.48 -16.57
N ARG A 20 -9.94 49.04 -15.73
CA ARG A 20 -9.28 48.30 -14.63
C ARG A 20 -10.26 47.80 -13.61
N PHE A 21 -11.25 48.63 -13.19
CA PHE A 21 -12.30 48.19 -12.27
C PHE A 21 -13.25 47.13 -12.84
N ARG A 22 -13.55 47.20 -14.17
CA ARG A 22 -14.31 46.12 -14.84
C ARG A 22 -13.49 44.83 -14.91
N GLY A 23 -12.23 44.88 -15.24
CA GLY A 23 -11.36 43.71 -15.25
C GLY A 23 -11.24 43.06 -13.85
N LEU A 24 -11.10 43.88 -12.79
CA LEU A 24 -11.06 43.39 -11.41
C LEU A 24 -12.38 42.74 -11.00
N LYS A 25 -13.52 43.32 -11.36
CA LYS A 25 -14.85 42.72 -11.09
C LYS A 25 -15.04 41.39 -11.83
N VAL A 26 -14.58 41.28 -13.07
CA VAL A 26 -14.62 40.04 -13.83
C VAL A 26 -13.72 38.98 -13.17
N LEU A 27 -12.54 39.36 -12.74
CA LEU A 27 -11.60 38.45 -12.06
C LEU A 27 -12.16 37.96 -10.71
N LEU A 28 -12.81 38.87 -9.93
CA LEU A 28 -13.49 38.52 -8.68
C LEU A 28 -14.67 37.55 -8.85
N ILE A 29 -15.26 37.45 -10.03
CA ILE A 29 -16.31 36.47 -10.33
C ILE A 29 -15.70 35.19 -10.91
N LEU A 30 -14.69 35.31 -11.80
CA LEU A 30 -14.11 34.15 -12.47
C LEU A 30 -13.30 33.27 -11.54
N ILE A 31 -12.57 33.85 -10.58
CA ILE A 31 -11.78 33.08 -9.61
C ILE A 31 -12.66 32.15 -8.76
N PRO A 32 -13.73 32.62 -8.07
CA PRO A 32 -14.64 31.74 -7.32
C PRO A 32 -15.30 30.67 -8.21
N LEU A 33 -15.69 31.02 -9.43
CA LEU A 33 -16.27 30.03 -10.36
C LEU A 33 -15.25 28.96 -10.75
N LEU A 34 -14.01 29.34 -11.01
CA LEU A 34 -12.93 28.40 -11.30
C LEU A 34 -12.65 27.51 -10.08
N LEU A 35 -12.56 28.10 -8.88
CA LEU A 35 -12.36 27.31 -7.64
C LEU A 35 -13.51 26.35 -7.38
N ALA A 36 -14.75 26.78 -7.62
CA ALA A 36 -15.93 25.91 -7.52
C ALA A 36 -15.88 24.78 -8.53
N ALA A 37 -15.52 25.06 -9.77
CA ALA A 37 -15.35 24.05 -10.83
C ALA A 37 -14.24 23.04 -10.49
N LEU A 38 -13.09 23.53 -9.99
CA LEU A 38 -12.00 22.69 -9.51
C LEU A 38 -12.43 21.81 -8.31
N TRP A 39 -13.18 22.38 -7.38
CA TRP A 39 -13.73 21.65 -6.23
C TRP A 39 -14.67 20.52 -6.67
N VAL A 40 -15.65 20.83 -7.53
CA VAL A 40 -16.57 19.80 -8.10
C VAL A 40 -15.79 18.76 -8.89
N GLY A 41 -14.82 19.18 -9.71
CA GLY A 41 -13.93 18.28 -10.43
C GLY A 41 -13.17 17.36 -9.50
N ASN A 42 -12.61 17.90 -8.41
CA ASN A 42 -11.94 17.12 -7.38
C ASN A 42 -12.85 16.08 -6.73
N LEU A 43 -14.06 16.47 -6.32
CA LEU A 43 -15.02 15.53 -5.72
C LEU A 43 -15.35 14.37 -6.64
N THR A 44 -15.41 14.62 -7.94
CA THR A 44 -15.67 13.59 -8.95
C THR A 44 -14.48 12.65 -9.10
N VAL A 45 -13.28 13.20 -9.22
CA VAL A 45 -12.03 12.43 -9.41
C VAL A 45 -11.69 11.62 -8.16
N SER A 46 -11.69 12.27 -6.98
CA SER A 46 -11.23 11.64 -5.73
C SER A 46 -12.20 10.61 -5.15
N ARG A 47 -13.45 10.54 -5.65
CA ARG A 47 -14.43 9.52 -5.26
C ARG A 47 -14.61 8.41 -6.30
N ARG A 48 -14.03 8.58 -7.48
CA ARG A 48 -14.10 7.58 -8.55
C ARG A 48 -13.01 6.55 -8.35
N VAL A 49 -13.38 5.35 -7.90
CA VAL A 49 -12.47 4.21 -7.85
C VAL A 49 -12.16 3.76 -9.28
N ILE A 50 -10.88 3.57 -9.57
CA ILE A 50 -10.41 3.06 -10.86
C ILE A 50 -9.75 1.69 -10.66
N LEU A 51 -10.00 0.79 -11.61
CA LEU A 51 -9.26 -0.45 -11.76
C LEU A 51 -8.29 -0.26 -12.92
N LYS A 52 -7.00 -0.46 -12.66
CA LYS A 52 -5.95 -0.34 -13.66
C LYS A 52 -5.30 -1.69 -13.92
N ASP A 53 -5.14 -2.05 -15.19
CA ASP A 53 -4.39 -3.23 -15.58
C ASP A 53 -2.92 -2.86 -15.79
N LEU A 54 -2.03 -3.64 -15.17
CA LEU A 54 -0.60 -3.58 -15.34
C LEU A 54 -0.10 -4.94 -15.82
N ARG A 55 0.46 -4.98 -17.02
CA ARG A 55 1.15 -6.18 -17.52
C ARG A 55 2.61 -6.10 -17.14
N LEU A 56 3.08 -7.14 -16.47
CA LEU A 56 4.44 -7.20 -15.95
C LEU A 56 5.17 -8.41 -16.53
N THR A 57 6.22 -8.14 -17.27
CA THR A 57 7.09 -9.20 -17.77
C THR A 57 7.99 -9.71 -16.65
N VAL A 58 7.86 -11.00 -16.35
CA VAL A 58 8.68 -11.69 -15.36
C VAL A 58 9.65 -12.63 -16.09
N LEU A 59 10.93 -12.49 -15.77
CA LEU A 59 11.96 -13.39 -16.32
C LEU A 59 11.73 -14.81 -15.80
N ASN A 60 11.88 -15.79 -16.71
CA ASN A 60 11.74 -17.22 -16.40
C ASN A 60 10.37 -17.60 -15.79
N LEU A 61 9.31 -16.81 -16.05
CA LEU A 61 7.96 -17.16 -15.60
C LEU A 61 7.56 -18.55 -16.11
N PRO A 62 7.21 -19.50 -15.23
CA PRO A 62 6.70 -20.82 -15.64
C PRO A 62 5.47 -20.68 -16.55
N PRO A 63 5.31 -21.54 -17.57
CA PRO A 63 4.14 -21.47 -18.46
C PRO A 63 2.79 -21.53 -17.73
N ASP A 64 2.72 -22.28 -16.65
CA ASP A 64 1.52 -22.46 -15.84
C ASP A 64 1.11 -21.18 -15.07
N LEU A 65 2.02 -20.22 -14.95
CA LEU A 65 1.79 -18.91 -14.34
C LEU A 65 1.59 -17.78 -15.35
N GLU A 66 1.56 -18.08 -16.66
CA GLU A 66 1.21 -17.08 -17.68
C GLU A 66 -0.19 -16.52 -17.39
N GLU A 67 -0.33 -15.19 -17.45
CA GLU A 67 -1.54 -14.45 -17.09
C GLU A 67 -2.02 -14.65 -15.63
N TYR A 68 -1.15 -15.16 -14.74
CA TYR A 68 -1.47 -15.13 -13.31
C TYR A 68 -1.70 -13.68 -12.89
N SER A 69 -2.85 -13.41 -12.30
CA SER A 69 -3.29 -12.04 -12.05
C SER A 69 -3.49 -11.77 -10.58
N ILE A 70 -2.79 -10.76 -10.09
CA ILE A 70 -2.81 -10.30 -8.70
C ILE A 70 -3.65 -9.02 -8.62
N LEU A 71 -4.69 -9.02 -7.80
CA LEU A 71 -5.42 -7.80 -7.47
C LEU A 71 -4.72 -7.12 -6.29
N HIS A 72 -3.96 -6.06 -6.58
CA HIS A 72 -3.18 -5.35 -5.59
C HIS A 72 -3.96 -4.15 -5.03
N ILE A 73 -4.11 -4.10 -3.72
CA ILE A 73 -4.84 -3.09 -2.95
C ILE A 73 -3.96 -2.63 -1.81
N SER A 74 -3.98 -1.35 -1.46
CA SER A 74 -3.31 -0.82 -0.27
C SER A 74 -4.04 0.37 0.32
N ASP A 75 -3.68 0.72 1.54
CA ASP A 75 -4.06 1.99 2.16
C ASP A 75 -5.56 2.30 2.07
N LEU A 76 -6.43 1.32 2.38
CA LEU A 76 -7.86 1.57 2.44
C LEU A 76 -8.23 2.54 3.56
N ARG A 77 -7.55 2.44 4.72
CA ARG A 77 -7.66 3.36 5.87
C ARG A 77 -9.12 3.67 6.25
N GLY A 78 -9.97 2.64 6.27
CA GLY A 78 -11.38 2.79 6.61
C GLY A 78 -12.24 3.51 5.55
N ALA A 79 -11.71 3.80 4.36
CA ALA A 79 -12.45 4.51 3.32
C ALA A 79 -13.66 3.70 2.81
N ARG A 80 -14.79 4.40 2.65
CA ARG A 80 -16.03 3.86 2.08
C ARG A 80 -16.35 4.56 0.77
N TYR A 81 -16.53 3.78 -0.28
CA TYR A 81 -16.86 4.24 -1.64
C TYR A 81 -18.34 3.95 -1.97
N GLY A 82 -19.21 4.59 -1.20
CA GLY A 82 -20.64 4.35 -1.19
C GLY A 82 -21.06 3.19 -0.29
N LYS A 83 -22.37 2.97 -0.15
CA LYS A 83 -22.90 1.89 0.69
C LYS A 83 -22.39 0.54 0.22
N ALA A 84 -21.86 -0.27 1.14
CA ALA A 84 -21.26 -1.58 0.86
C ALA A 84 -20.23 -1.53 -0.30
N GLN A 85 -19.38 -0.52 -0.31
CA GLN A 85 -18.31 -0.32 -1.31
C GLN A 85 -18.82 -0.35 -2.78
N LYS A 86 -20.02 0.20 -3.05
CA LYS A 86 -20.69 0.13 -4.37
C LYS A 86 -19.82 0.62 -5.53
N ALA A 87 -19.03 1.68 -5.33
CA ALA A 87 -18.15 2.19 -6.39
C ALA A 87 -16.99 1.24 -6.68
N VAL A 88 -16.50 0.51 -5.67
CA VAL A 88 -15.50 -0.56 -5.84
C VAL A 88 -16.12 -1.72 -6.62
N ALA A 89 -17.31 -2.16 -6.25
CA ALA A 89 -18.02 -3.21 -6.97
C ALA A 89 -18.20 -2.87 -8.46
N ALA A 90 -18.57 -1.61 -8.76
CA ALA A 90 -18.69 -1.12 -10.13
C ALA A 90 -17.35 -1.08 -10.88
N ALA A 91 -16.24 -0.71 -10.20
CA ALA A 91 -14.91 -0.71 -10.79
C ALA A 91 -14.37 -2.12 -11.06
N LEU A 92 -14.58 -3.07 -10.15
CA LEU A 92 -14.22 -4.47 -10.33
C LEU A 92 -15.02 -5.16 -11.43
N GLY A 93 -16.34 -4.88 -11.52
CA GLY A 93 -17.23 -5.47 -12.52
C GLY A 93 -17.13 -6.99 -12.57
N SER A 94 -16.88 -7.53 -13.78
CA SER A 94 -16.66 -8.96 -14.01
C SER A 94 -15.18 -9.36 -14.10
N THR A 95 -14.29 -8.50 -13.59
CA THR A 95 -12.83 -8.74 -13.64
C THR A 95 -12.46 -10.01 -12.87
N ARG A 96 -11.66 -10.86 -13.52
CA ARG A 96 -11.11 -12.06 -12.89
C ARG A 96 -9.68 -11.83 -12.43
N TYR A 97 -9.34 -12.41 -11.30
CA TYR A 97 -7.99 -12.40 -10.73
C TYR A 97 -7.72 -13.71 -10.00
N SER A 98 -6.45 -14.08 -9.91
CA SER A 98 -6.01 -15.34 -9.30
C SER A 98 -5.95 -15.23 -7.78
N CYS A 99 -5.50 -14.09 -7.27
CA CYS A 99 -5.44 -13.79 -5.84
C CYS A 99 -5.61 -12.29 -5.58
N VAL A 100 -5.79 -11.94 -4.30
CA VAL A 100 -5.81 -10.56 -3.80
C VAL A 100 -4.63 -10.38 -2.88
N VAL A 101 -3.88 -9.30 -3.05
CA VAL A 101 -2.78 -8.91 -2.17
C VAL A 101 -3.06 -7.53 -1.60
N MET A 102 -2.99 -7.43 -0.28
CA MET A 102 -3.21 -6.20 0.47
C MET A 102 -1.91 -5.82 1.19
N THR A 103 -1.33 -4.67 0.81
CA THR A 103 -0.01 -4.23 1.32
C THR A 103 -0.12 -3.14 2.38
N GLY A 104 -0.95 -3.40 3.40
CA GLY A 104 -1.00 -2.63 4.64
C GLY A 104 -1.86 -1.38 4.63
N ASP A 105 -2.02 -0.82 5.82
CA ASP A 105 -2.86 0.33 6.15
C ASP A 105 -4.31 0.13 5.69
N MET A 106 -4.82 -1.07 5.94
CA MET A 106 -6.15 -1.46 5.48
C MET A 106 -7.25 -1.06 6.45
N LEU A 107 -6.96 -0.99 7.75
CA LEU A 107 -7.93 -0.66 8.78
C LEU A 107 -8.16 0.84 8.85
N GLY A 108 -9.32 1.23 9.41
CA GLY A 108 -9.64 2.63 9.69
C GLY A 108 -9.01 3.12 10.99
N GLU A 109 -9.36 4.35 11.40
CA GLU A 109 -8.96 4.90 12.70
C GLU A 109 -9.39 3.94 13.82
N ASP A 110 -8.55 3.84 14.86
CA ASP A 110 -8.77 2.94 16.00
C ASP A 110 -9.00 1.45 15.63
N GLY A 111 -8.52 1.02 14.45
CA GLY A 111 -8.63 -0.36 13.98
C GLY A 111 -10.01 -0.71 13.40
N GLU A 112 -10.79 0.28 12.92
CA GLU A 112 -12.10 0.03 12.28
C GLU A 112 -11.96 -0.95 11.12
N LEU A 113 -12.58 -2.13 11.26
CA LEU A 113 -12.46 -3.25 10.33
C LEU A 113 -13.59 -3.30 9.29
N GLU A 114 -14.76 -2.72 9.60
CA GLU A 114 -15.96 -2.90 8.78
C GLU A 114 -15.82 -2.48 7.32
N PRO A 115 -15.15 -1.34 6.96
CA PRO A 115 -14.95 -0.98 5.56
C PRO A 115 -14.13 -2.01 4.77
N LEU A 116 -13.17 -2.67 5.44
CA LEU A 116 -12.40 -3.75 4.84
C LEU A 116 -13.25 -5.02 4.66
N LEU A 117 -14.06 -5.39 5.64
CA LEU A 117 -14.99 -6.52 5.52
C LEU A 117 -16.02 -6.28 4.40
N GLU A 118 -16.56 -5.07 4.26
CA GLU A 118 -17.40 -4.69 3.12
C GLU A 118 -16.67 -4.86 1.78
N LEU A 119 -15.39 -4.49 1.69
CA LEU A 119 -14.57 -4.67 0.50
C LEU A 119 -14.35 -6.17 0.19
N LEU A 120 -14.02 -6.96 1.19
CA LEU A 120 -13.78 -8.41 1.06
C LEU A 120 -15.05 -9.16 0.63
N ALA A 121 -16.22 -8.70 1.07
CA ALA A 121 -17.52 -9.28 0.69
C ALA A 121 -17.81 -9.15 -0.82
N LEU A 122 -17.14 -8.25 -1.54
CA LEU A 122 -17.24 -8.14 -3.01
C LEU A 122 -16.42 -9.20 -3.74
N MET A 123 -15.53 -9.88 -3.06
CA MET A 123 -14.56 -10.80 -3.67
C MET A 123 -15.04 -12.24 -3.55
N PRO A 124 -14.78 -13.10 -4.56
CA PRO A 124 -15.13 -14.50 -4.47
C PRO A 124 -14.48 -15.15 -3.24
N LYS A 125 -15.22 -15.99 -2.53
CA LYS A 125 -14.74 -16.64 -1.29
C LYS A 125 -13.51 -17.49 -1.55
N GLU A 126 -13.51 -18.23 -2.66
CA GLU A 126 -12.48 -19.18 -3.04
C GLU A 126 -11.15 -18.52 -3.52
N THR A 127 -11.19 -17.22 -3.81
CA THR A 127 -9.98 -16.51 -4.22
C THR A 127 -9.08 -16.29 -3.03
N PRO A 128 -7.80 -16.75 -3.07
CA PRO A 128 -6.83 -16.49 -2.02
C PRO A 128 -6.66 -15.00 -1.76
N LYS A 129 -6.57 -14.62 -0.49
CA LYS A 129 -6.43 -13.22 -0.06
C LYS A 129 -5.30 -13.14 0.96
N TYR A 130 -4.29 -12.36 0.65
CA TYR A 130 -3.10 -12.14 1.47
C TYR A 130 -3.04 -10.71 1.95
N LEU A 131 -2.70 -10.53 3.22
CA LEU A 131 -2.54 -9.22 3.83
C LEU A 131 -1.26 -9.20 4.66
N ILE A 132 -0.46 -8.16 4.48
CA ILE A 132 0.57 -7.74 5.43
C ILE A 132 0.08 -6.48 6.16
N PRO A 133 0.30 -6.33 7.48
CA PRO A 133 -0.02 -5.10 8.19
C PRO A 133 0.81 -3.91 7.67
N GLY A 134 0.22 -2.72 7.70
CA GLY A 134 0.91 -1.46 7.44
C GLY A 134 1.33 -0.75 8.72
N ALA A 135 1.91 0.43 8.55
CA ALA A 135 2.40 1.23 9.69
C ALA A 135 1.26 1.80 10.56
N ALA A 136 0.08 2.03 9.99
CA ALA A 136 -1.09 2.53 10.71
C ALA A 136 -2.01 1.41 11.21
N ASP A 137 -1.86 0.17 10.72
CA ASP A 137 -2.60 -0.97 11.25
C ASP A 137 -2.05 -1.34 12.65
N PRO A 138 -2.90 -1.73 13.61
CA PRO A 138 -2.42 -2.27 14.87
C PRO A 138 -1.58 -3.54 14.66
N PRO A 139 -0.69 -3.90 15.60
CA PRO A 139 0.05 -5.16 15.52
C PRO A 139 -0.89 -6.35 15.33
N ALA A 140 -0.56 -7.26 14.39
CA ALA A 140 -1.37 -8.44 14.13
C ALA A 140 -1.13 -9.55 15.17
N ILE A 141 0.07 -9.56 15.75
CA ILE A 141 0.46 -10.47 16.83
C ILE A 141 0.67 -9.62 18.08
N GLU A 142 0.01 -9.98 19.15
CA GLU A 142 0.05 -9.26 20.41
C GLU A 142 0.09 -10.19 21.63
N SER A 143 0.72 -9.70 22.68
CA SER A 143 0.76 -10.40 23.96
C SER A 143 -0.48 -10.05 24.76
N ARG A 144 -1.51 -10.92 24.78
CA ARG A 144 -2.76 -10.66 25.50
C ARG A 144 -2.71 -11.14 26.92
N ALA A 145 -2.95 -10.26 27.88
CA ALA A 145 -2.95 -10.58 29.32
C ALA A 145 -4.18 -11.38 29.78
N HIS A 146 -5.29 -11.34 29.08
CA HIS A 146 -6.58 -11.84 29.58
C HIS A 146 -7.14 -12.99 28.74
N GLY A 147 -6.98 -14.24 29.25
CA GLY A 147 -7.84 -15.37 28.93
C GLY A 147 -7.78 -15.98 27.53
N SER A 148 -7.27 -15.29 26.54
CA SER A 148 -7.10 -15.83 25.19
C SER A 148 -5.86 -16.70 25.09
N LEU A 149 -5.98 -17.84 24.43
CA LEU A 149 -4.84 -18.68 24.04
C LEU A 149 -4.20 -18.21 22.73
N SER A 150 -4.90 -17.39 21.96
CA SER A 150 -4.39 -16.84 20.71
C SER A 150 -3.43 -15.69 20.96
N VAL A 151 -2.41 -15.62 20.14
CA VAL A 151 -1.48 -14.49 20.05
C VAL A 151 -1.87 -13.49 18.94
N TRP A 152 -2.85 -13.84 18.12
CA TRP A 152 -3.37 -12.95 17.09
C TRP A 152 -4.30 -11.89 17.68
N ALA A 153 -4.21 -10.68 17.18
CA ALA A 153 -5.13 -9.59 17.51
C ALA A 153 -6.55 -9.89 17.01
N ASP A 154 -7.58 -9.35 17.68
CA ASP A 154 -8.98 -9.59 17.32
C ASP A 154 -9.30 -9.27 15.87
N TRP A 155 -8.73 -8.19 15.34
CA TRP A 155 -8.92 -7.80 13.95
C TRP A 155 -8.32 -8.81 12.97
N ALA A 156 -7.16 -9.37 13.30
CA ALA A 156 -6.49 -10.38 12.49
C ALA A 156 -7.27 -11.70 12.49
N GLU A 157 -7.78 -12.15 13.66
CA GLU A 157 -8.64 -13.32 13.76
C GLU A 157 -9.93 -13.15 12.96
N GLN A 158 -10.56 -11.98 13.00
CA GLN A 158 -11.75 -11.70 12.21
C GLN A 158 -11.47 -11.75 10.70
N LEU A 159 -10.31 -11.26 10.26
CA LEU A 159 -9.89 -11.35 8.85
C LEU A 159 -9.61 -12.79 8.44
N GLN A 160 -8.95 -13.58 9.30
CA GLN A 160 -8.71 -15.00 9.06
C GLN A 160 -10.05 -15.77 8.94
N ALA A 161 -11.01 -15.46 9.80
CA ALA A 161 -12.37 -16.01 9.71
C ALA A 161 -13.11 -15.58 8.42
N ALA A 162 -12.78 -14.42 7.87
CA ALA A 162 -13.28 -13.93 6.56
C ALA A 162 -12.51 -14.50 5.35
N GLY A 163 -11.56 -15.43 5.58
CA GLY A 163 -10.79 -16.09 4.53
C GLY A 163 -9.60 -15.28 4.02
N VAL A 164 -9.05 -14.39 4.83
CA VAL A 164 -7.80 -13.67 4.55
C VAL A 164 -6.65 -14.34 5.31
N THR A 165 -5.56 -14.61 4.64
CA THR A 165 -4.30 -14.99 5.28
C THR A 165 -3.55 -13.72 5.66
N VAL A 166 -3.51 -13.41 6.97
CA VAL A 166 -2.61 -12.38 7.50
C VAL A 166 -1.22 -13.00 7.54
N LEU A 167 -0.32 -12.48 6.71
CA LEU A 167 0.98 -13.08 6.47
C LEU A 167 1.99 -12.72 7.57
N ASP A 168 2.48 -13.73 8.24
CA ASP A 168 3.63 -13.69 9.15
C ASP A 168 4.76 -14.65 8.71
N LEU A 169 4.45 -15.56 7.78
CA LEU A 169 5.36 -16.49 7.11
C LEU A 169 5.13 -16.44 5.58
N PRO A 170 6.11 -16.90 4.79
CA PRO A 170 5.91 -17.09 3.35
C PRO A 170 4.81 -18.11 3.07
N VAL A 171 3.99 -17.84 2.05
CA VAL A 171 2.94 -18.75 1.59
C VAL A 171 3.18 -19.15 0.15
N LEU A 172 3.13 -20.45 -0.11
CA LEU A 172 3.24 -21.04 -1.44
C LEU A 172 1.87 -21.26 -2.07
N GLU A 173 1.68 -20.73 -3.27
CA GLU A 173 0.63 -21.20 -4.17
C GLU A 173 1.24 -22.06 -5.30
N THR A 174 0.53 -23.12 -5.67
CA THR A 174 0.93 -24.00 -6.78
C THR A 174 -0.17 -24.01 -7.82
N ARG A 175 0.18 -23.73 -9.07
CA ARG A 175 -0.70 -23.88 -10.23
C ARG A 175 -0.05 -24.84 -11.22
N ASN A 176 -0.53 -26.07 -11.23
CA ASN A 176 0.12 -27.19 -11.90
C ASN A 176 1.58 -27.35 -11.44
N LYS A 177 2.56 -27.06 -12.32
CA LYS A 177 4.00 -27.10 -12.01
C LYS A 177 4.57 -25.72 -11.63
N GLY A 178 3.81 -24.64 -11.82
CA GLY A 178 4.22 -23.29 -11.45
C GLY A 178 4.10 -23.09 -9.94
N ARG A 179 5.16 -22.58 -9.32
CA ARG A 179 5.23 -22.28 -7.89
C ARG A 179 5.39 -20.78 -7.73
N ILE A 180 4.56 -20.16 -6.89
CA ILE A 180 4.60 -18.74 -6.58
C ILE A 180 4.53 -18.54 -5.07
N TRP A 181 5.51 -17.82 -4.53
CA TRP A 181 5.62 -17.49 -3.12
C TRP A 181 5.20 -16.06 -2.88
N PHE A 182 4.39 -15.85 -1.85
CA PHE A 182 4.09 -14.54 -1.28
C PHE A 182 4.88 -14.40 0.00
N VAL A 183 5.82 -13.46 0.05
CA VAL A 183 6.81 -13.35 1.12
C VAL A 183 6.72 -11.96 1.76
N PRO A 184 6.41 -11.85 3.07
CA PRO A 184 6.66 -10.61 3.80
C PRO A 184 8.13 -10.22 3.66
N GLU A 185 8.40 -9.03 3.12
CA GLU A 185 9.75 -8.62 2.70
C GLU A 185 10.75 -8.63 3.86
N ASN A 186 10.31 -8.21 5.05
CA ASN A 186 11.14 -8.16 6.26
C ASN A 186 11.74 -9.52 6.67
N LEU A 187 11.19 -10.64 6.18
CA LEU A 187 11.72 -11.97 6.48
C LEU A 187 13.02 -12.28 5.72
N TYR A 188 13.31 -11.58 4.62
CA TYR A 188 14.58 -11.76 3.91
C TYR A 188 15.78 -11.25 4.72
N ALA A 189 15.59 -10.20 5.52
CA ALA A 189 16.62 -9.62 6.36
C ALA A 189 16.74 -10.31 7.74
N LEU A 190 15.83 -11.25 8.04
CA LEU A 190 15.73 -11.83 9.38
C LEU A 190 16.85 -12.85 9.64
N ASP A 191 17.71 -12.57 10.64
CA ASP A 191 18.62 -13.57 11.21
C ASP A 191 17.83 -14.47 12.17
N VAL A 192 17.37 -15.59 11.64
CA VAL A 192 16.48 -16.52 12.35
C VAL A 192 17.20 -17.14 13.56
N ASP A 193 18.49 -17.45 13.46
CA ASP A 193 19.25 -18.07 14.54
C ASP A 193 19.48 -17.09 15.69
N GLN A 194 19.81 -15.83 15.37
CA GLN A 194 19.95 -14.78 16.37
C GLN A 194 18.63 -14.52 17.10
N MET A 195 17.51 -14.44 16.35
CA MET A 195 16.19 -14.19 16.93
C MET A 195 15.75 -15.35 17.81
N GLU A 196 15.90 -16.57 17.34
CA GLU A 196 15.59 -17.78 18.13
C GLU A 196 16.39 -17.80 19.44
N GLY A 197 17.71 -17.55 19.38
CA GLY A 197 18.55 -17.45 20.56
C GLY A 197 18.11 -16.36 21.54
N THR A 198 17.58 -15.27 21.04
CA THR A 198 17.06 -14.16 21.87
C THR A 198 15.76 -14.58 22.58
N TYR A 199 14.81 -15.14 21.83
CA TYR A 199 13.52 -15.59 22.37
C TYR A 199 13.69 -16.72 23.39
N ARG A 200 14.58 -17.69 23.14
CA ARG A 200 14.88 -18.77 24.11
C ARG A 200 15.41 -18.22 25.43
N ARG A 201 16.37 -17.29 25.41
CA ARG A 201 16.91 -16.68 26.63
C ARG A 201 15.86 -15.91 27.41
N GLU A 202 14.97 -15.20 26.73
CA GLU A 202 13.87 -14.46 27.36
C GLU A 202 12.88 -15.44 28.02
N LEU A 203 12.51 -16.51 27.30
CA LEU A 203 11.61 -17.56 27.79
C LEU A 203 12.21 -18.27 29.01
N GLU A 204 13.49 -18.63 29.00
CA GLU A 204 14.20 -19.24 30.14
C GLU A 204 14.20 -18.31 31.36
N ASN A 205 14.41 -17.01 31.14
CA ASN A 205 14.38 -16.00 32.23
C ASN A 205 12.98 -15.92 32.86
N LEU A 206 11.91 -15.88 32.05
CA LEU A 206 10.54 -15.87 32.57
C LEU A 206 10.22 -17.16 33.31
N ASN A 207 10.56 -18.31 32.77
CA ASN A 207 10.34 -19.60 33.39
C ASN A 207 11.11 -19.80 34.72
N SER A 208 12.31 -19.19 34.85
CA SER A 208 13.07 -19.23 36.11
C SER A 208 12.36 -18.51 37.26
N ARG A 209 11.41 -17.63 36.97
CA ARG A 209 10.57 -16.90 37.93
C ARG A 209 9.15 -17.47 38.05
N ALA A 210 8.94 -18.75 37.72
CA ALA A 210 7.62 -19.37 37.60
C ALA A 210 6.68 -19.16 38.82
N ALA A 211 7.23 -19.08 40.03
CA ALA A 211 6.46 -18.87 41.25
C ALA A 211 5.89 -17.45 41.43
N SER A 212 6.34 -16.48 40.62
CA SER A 212 5.96 -15.05 40.72
C SER A 212 5.46 -14.48 39.40
N LEU A 213 5.07 -15.31 38.43
CA LEU A 213 4.56 -14.88 37.14
C LEU A 213 3.28 -14.08 37.28
N THR A 214 3.24 -12.95 36.58
CA THR A 214 2.04 -12.13 36.39
C THR A 214 1.22 -12.62 35.18
N ALA A 215 0.00 -12.11 35.01
CA ALA A 215 -0.79 -12.37 33.81
C ALA A 215 -0.07 -11.90 32.52
N ASP A 216 0.66 -10.80 32.62
CA ASP A 216 1.45 -10.24 31.50
C ASP A 216 2.65 -11.14 31.16
N ASP A 217 3.34 -11.69 32.18
CA ASP A 217 4.40 -12.67 31.95
C ASP A 217 3.87 -13.94 31.25
N ALA A 218 2.70 -14.42 31.65
CA ALA A 218 2.07 -15.58 31.00
C ALA A 218 1.68 -15.28 29.54
N ALA A 219 1.20 -14.08 29.26
CA ALA A 219 0.92 -13.63 27.90
C ALA A 219 2.21 -13.51 27.06
N ARG A 220 3.28 -12.98 27.66
CA ARG A 220 4.59 -12.87 27.00
C ARG A 220 5.18 -14.25 26.70
N ILE A 221 5.06 -15.21 27.62
CA ILE A 221 5.49 -16.59 27.38
C ILE A 221 4.80 -17.17 26.15
N ARG A 222 3.47 -17.05 26.04
CA ARG A 222 2.75 -17.54 24.84
C ARG A 222 3.23 -16.87 23.55
N ALA A 223 3.48 -15.56 23.58
CA ALA A 223 4.01 -14.85 22.42
C ALA A 223 5.41 -15.35 22.03
N LEU A 224 6.29 -15.61 23.00
CA LEU A 224 7.61 -16.17 22.77
C LEU A 224 7.57 -17.59 22.22
N GLU A 225 6.69 -18.44 22.73
CA GLU A 225 6.46 -19.80 22.22
C GLU A 225 5.99 -19.75 20.76
N TYR A 226 5.07 -18.85 20.43
CA TYR A 226 4.62 -18.63 19.07
C TYR A 226 5.78 -18.17 18.15
N GLU A 227 6.58 -17.20 18.59
CA GLU A 227 7.71 -16.71 17.80
C GLU A 227 8.79 -17.79 17.59
N LEU A 228 9.03 -18.65 18.58
CA LEU A 228 9.95 -19.78 18.44
C LEU A 228 9.43 -20.81 17.42
N ASP A 229 8.16 -21.18 17.49
CA ASP A 229 7.51 -22.06 16.50
C ASP A 229 7.56 -21.45 15.09
N ARG A 230 7.32 -20.12 15.00
CA ARG A 230 7.42 -19.37 13.75
C ARG A 230 8.83 -19.38 13.17
N MET A 231 9.89 -19.22 14.01
CA MET A 231 11.28 -19.31 13.57
C MET A 231 11.63 -20.71 13.03
N GLU A 232 11.18 -21.75 13.73
CA GLU A 232 11.37 -23.14 13.30
C GLU A 232 10.67 -23.39 11.95
N LYS A 233 9.42 -22.99 11.80
CA LYS A 233 8.69 -23.08 10.54
C LYS A 233 9.37 -22.31 9.40
N LEU A 234 9.85 -21.11 9.68
CA LEU A 234 10.56 -20.31 8.67
C LEU A 234 11.84 -21.00 8.19
N LYS A 235 12.60 -21.66 9.10
CA LYS A 235 13.78 -22.45 8.72
C LYS A 235 13.43 -23.60 7.77
N GLU A 236 12.32 -24.28 8.02
CA GLU A 236 11.88 -25.36 7.11
C GLU A 236 11.37 -24.81 5.78
N ILE A 237 10.54 -23.78 5.79
CA ILE A 237 10.02 -23.13 4.59
C ILE A 237 11.17 -22.62 3.69
N ARG A 238 12.22 -22.03 4.26
CA ARG A 238 13.40 -21.56 3.50
C ARG A 238 14.05 -22.66 2.66
N LYS A 239 14.03 -23.91 3.12
CA LYS A 239 14.61 -25.06 2.39
C LYS A 239 13.78 -25.48 1.16
N GLU A 240 12.52 -25.07 1.10
CA GLU A 240 11.61 -25.41 0.00
C GLU A 240 11.79 -24.51 -1.23
N PHE A 241 12.46 -23.36 -1.08
CA PHE A 241 12.67 -22.44 -2.19
C PHE A 241 13.61 -23.00 -3.23
N THR A 242 13.23 -22.83 -4.48
CA THR A 242 14.00 -23.29 -5.65
C THR A 242 14.32 -22.12 -6.58
N PRO A 243 15.35 -22.24 -7.44
CA PRO A 243 15.72 -21.17 -8.37
C PRO A 243 14.67 -20.91 -9.47
N THR A 244 13.66 -21.76 -9.59
CA THR A 244 12.58 -21.64 -10.59
C THR A 244 11.28 -21.08 -9.99
N ASP A 245 11.24 -20.87 -8.69
CA ASP A 245 10.06 -20.32 -8.01
C ASP A 245 9.92 -18.83 -8.33
N ILE A 246 8.69 -18.39 -8.48
CA ILE A 246 8.37 -16.96 -8.55
C ILE A 246 8.17 -16.45 -7.13
N GLN A 247 8.91 -15.43 -6.75
CA GLN A 247 8.80 -14.80 -5.43
C GLN A 247 8.21 -13.40 -5.57
N ILE A 248 7.11 -13.17 -4.88
CA ILE A 248 6.47 -11.87 -4.75
C ILE A 248 6.75 -11.34 -3.35
N ALA A 249 7.63 -10.36 -3.26
CA ALA A 249 7.91 -9.68 -1.99
C ALA A 249 6.81 -8.67 -1.67
N LEU A 250 6.29 -8.72 -0.45
CA LEU A 250 5.25 -7.82 0.03
C LEU A 250 5.83 -6.91 1.10
N THR A 251 5.74 -5.62 0.88
CA THR A 251 6.14 -4.59 1.84
C THR A 251 5.08 -3.49 1.90
N HIS A 252 4.91 -2.83 3.04
CA HIS A 252 4.05 -1.67 3.08
C HIS A 252 4.79 -0.43 2.57
N VAL A 253 6.01 -0.20 3.05
CA VAL A 253 6.86 0.93 2.63
C VAL A 253 7.67 0.53 1.39
N PRO A 254 7.63 1.30 0.30
CA PRO A 254 8.43 1.01 -0.88
C PRO A 254 9.92 0.94 -0.57
N LEU A 255 10.58 -0.07 -1.12
CA LEU A 255 12.02 -0.26 -0.97
C LEU A 255 12.79 0.79 -1.77
N THR A 256 14.05 1.00 -1.38
CA THR A 256 14.98 1.88 -2.10
C THR A 256 16.00 1.06 -2.90
N GLU A 257 16.56 1.66 -3.94
CA GLU A 257 17.62 1.07 -4.77
C GLU A 257 18.82 0.61 -3.91
N ASP A 258 19.22 1.46 -2.95
CA ASP A 258 20.36 1.17 -2.07
C ASP A 258 20.06 -0.03 -1.17
N TYR A 259 18.89 -0.08 -0.55
CA TYR A 259 18.50 -1.21 0.29
C TYR A 259 18.50 -2.53 -0.48
N VAL A 260 17.87 -2.55 -1.67
CA VAL A 260 17.81 -3.76 -2.50
C VAL A 260 19.22 -4.19 -2.93
N ARG A 261 20.07 -3.24 -3.35
CA ARG A 261 21.47 -3.53 -3.71
C ARG A 261 22.25 -4.14 -2.55
N ASP A 262 22.11 -3.56 -1.36
CA ASP A 262 22.85 -4.02 -0.17
C ASP A 262 22.37 -5.42 0.24
N MET A 263 21.07 -5.67 0.29
CA MET A 263 20.49 -6.99 0.57
C MET A 263 20.95 -8.06 -0.43
N ILE A 264 20.98 -7.73 -1.73
CA ILE A 264 21.52 -8.64 -2.75
C ILE A 264 22.99 -8.90 -2.55
N SER A 265 23.79 -7.91 -2.11
CA SER A 265 25.23 -8.06 -1.91
C SER A 265 25.57 -8.95 -0.72
N TRP A 266 24.75 -8.95 0.32
CA TRP A 266 24.99 -9.71 1.55
C TRP A 266 24.50 -11.17 1.46
N THR A 267 23.63 -11.47 0.50
CA THR A 267 23.04 -12.81 0.39
C THR A 267 23.86 -13.72 -0.52
N SER A 268 24.08 -14.97 -0.09
CA SER A 268 24.71 -16.00 -0.91
C SER A 268 23.89 -16.29 -2.19
N LYS A 269 24.58 -16.70 -3.25
CA LYS A 269 23.92 -17.11 -4.50
C LYS A 269 23.18 -18.43 -4.36
N GLU A 270 23.50 -19.22 -3.39
CA GLU A 270 22.89 -20.50 -3.08
C GLU A 270 21.66 -20.36 -2.18
N ASP A 271 21.44 -19.18 -1.60
CA ASP A 271 20.25 -18.90 -0.79
C ASP A 271 19.12 -18.35 -1.69
N TYR A 272 18.25 -19.27 -2.09
CA TYR A 272 17.10 -18.94 -2.95
C TYR A 272 16.01 -18.16 -2.20
N PHE A 273 15.98 -18.17 -0.87
CA PHE A 273 15.12 -17.31 -0.08
C PHE A 273 15.77 -15.94 0.11
N SER A 274 15.72 -15.09 -0.89
CA SER A 274 16.36 -13.78 -0.83
C SER A 274 15.78 -12.79 -1.84
N LEU A 275 15.99 -11.49 -1.60
CA LEU A 275 15.63 -10.44 -2.56
C LEU A 275 16.30 -10.61 -3.92
N ARG A 276 17.45 -11.28 -4.00
CA ARG A 276 18.13 -11.62 -5.26
C ARG A 276 17.22 -12.41 -6.23
N TYR A 277 16.37 -13.27 -5.70
CA TYR A 277 15.47 -14.13 -6.48
C TYR A 277 14.04 -13.63 -6.51
N THR A 278 13.78 -12.43 -5.96
CA THR A 278 12.47 -11.80 -6.02
C THR A 278 12.13 -11.40 -7.44
N SER A 279 10.96 -11.81 -7.89
CA SER A 279 10.44 -11.53 -9.23
C SER A 279 9.68 -10.22 -9.31
N VAL A 280 8.98 -9.84 -8.22
CA VAL A 280 8.16 -8.63 -8.12
C VAL A 280 8.13 -8.17 -6.66
N ILE A 281 8.17 -6.88 -6.45
CA ILE A 281 7.92 -6.24 -5.15
C ILE A 281 6.58 -5.49 -5.23
N LEU A 282 5.70 -5.70 -4.25
CA LEU A 282 4.43 -4.99 -4.12
C LEU A 282 4.46 -4.13 -2.87
N ALA A 283 4.19 -2.83 -3.03
CA ALA A 283 4.25 -1.84 -1.96
C ALA A 283 3.06 -0.88 -1.98
N GLY A 284 2.79 -0.22 -0.84
CA GLY A 284 1.77 0.81 -0.67
C GLY A 284 2.34 2.14 -0.18
N TYR A 285 1.79 2.68 0.93
CA TYR A 285 2.28 3.73 1.81
C TYR A 285 1.99 5.17 1.37
N TYR A 286 2.39 5.60 0.17
CA TYR A 286 2.39 7.03 -0.21
C TYR A 286 1.03 7.57 -0.66
N ASN A 287 0.00 6.74 -0.75
CA ASN A 287 -1.34 7.13 -1.25
C ASN A 287 -1.28 7.87 -2.59
N GLY A 288 -0.31 7.49 -3.47
CA GLY A 288 -0.04 8.15 -4.74
C GLY A 288 0.40 9.62 -4.60
N GLY A 289 0.93 10.01 -3.44
CA GLY A 289 1.26 11.40 -3.10
C GLY A 289 0.05 12.24 -2.75
N GLN A 290 -1.05 11.62 -2.35
CA GLN A 290 -2.33 12.13 -1.83
C GLN A 290 -2.89 13.40 -2.52
N TRP A 291 -2.14 14.49 -2.53
CA TRP A 291 -2.49 15.74 -3.23
C TRP A 291 -1.70 15.87 -4.53
N ARG A 292 -2.42 15.89 -5.64
CA ARG A 292 -1.81 15.92 -6.97
C ARG A 292 -2.32 17.13 -7.76
N LEU A 293 -1.44 17.68 -8.59
CA LEU A 293 -1.87 18.63 -9.61
C LEU A 293 -2.06 17.88 -10.94
N PRO A 294 -3.12 18.19 -11.70
CA PRO A 294 -3.24 17.70 -13.06
C PRO A 294 -1.96 18.00 -13.84
N PHE A 295 -1.39 16.98 -14.49
CA PHE A 295 -0.17 17.05 -15.33
C PHE A 295 1.15 17.32 -14.60
N ALA A 296 1.16 17.64 -13.29
CA ALA A 296 2.37 17.95 -12.53
C ALA A 296 2.73 16.89 -11.47
N GLY A 297 1.81 15.95 -11.19
CA GLY A 297 2.05 14.88 -10.21
C GLY A 297 1.84 15.30 -8.77
N PRO A 298 2.48 14.62 -7.79
CA PRO A 298 2.35 14.92 -6.36
C PRO A 298 2.81 16.33 -6.03
N MET A 299 2.02 17.02 -5.18
CA MET A 299 2.37 18.37 -4.73
C MET A 299 3.38 18.36 -3.60
N TYR A 300 3.18 17.46 -2.64
CA TYR A 300 4.02 17.37 -1.45
C TYR A 300 4.02 15.94 -0.89
N VAL A 301 5.21 15.40 -0.65
CA VAL A 301 5.41 14.13 0.06
C VAL A 301 6.64 14.30 0.96
N ALA A 302 6.41 14.40 2.26
CA ALA A 302 7.45 14.72 3.24
C ALA A 302 8.63 13.74 3.18
N GLU A 303 8.32 12.45 3.09
CA GLU A 303 9.30 11.35 3.11
C GLU A 303 10.11 11.22 1.80
N LYS A 304 9.71 11.98 0.75
CA LYS A 304 10.35 11.94 -0.58
C LYS A 304 10.88 13.30 -1.03
N GLY A 305 11.34 14.10 -0.10
CA GLY A 305 12.00 15.38 -0.41
C GLY A 305 11.06 16.58 -0.50
N GLY A 306 9.81 16.46 -0.06
CA GLY A 306 8.91 17.61 0.14
C GLY A 306 8.12 17.99 -1.11
N TRP A 307 8.34 19.20 -1.65
CA TRP A 307 7.52 19.77 -2.73
C TRP A 307 7.89 19.23 -4.12
N PHE A 308 6.86 18.80 -4.88
CA PHE A 308 6.94 18.35 -6.27
C PHE A 308 7.99 17.27 -6.52
N PRO A 309 8.00 16.16 -5.76
CA PRO A 309 9.03 15.13 -5.88
C PRO A 309 8.94 14.30 -7.17
N GLY A 310 7.88 14.46 -7.97
CA GLY A 310 7.58 13.59 -9.10
C GLY A 310 6.89 12.28 -8.70
N ASP A 311 6.66 11.40 -9.66
CA ASP A 311 5.96 10.12 -9.42
C ASP A 311 6.90 8.98 -9.03
N ARG A 312 8.17 9.08 -9.37
CA ARG A 312 9.15 8.01 -9.14
C ARG A 312 9.30 7.69 -7.64
N GLY A 313 9.18 6.42 -7.30
CA GLY A 313 9.24 5.95 -5.92
C GLY A 313 8.04 6.35 -5.05
N ILE A 314 6.94 6.85 -5.66
CA ILE A 314 5.71 7.25 -4.95
C ILE A 314 4.51 6.45 -5.45
N THR A 315 4.46 6.16 -6.75
CA THR A 315 3.34 5.42 -7.36
C THR A 315 3.76 4.79 -8.69
N GLY A 316 3.09 3.69 -9.03
CA GLY A 316 3.30 3.00 -10.30
C GLY A 316 4.44 2.00 -10.27
N LEU A 317 4.97 1.71 -11.46
CA LEU A 317 6.03 0.72 -11.65
C LEU A 317 7.39 1.39 -11.72
N GLU A 318 8.34 0.89 -10.94
CA GLU A 318 9.76 1.23 -11.05
C GLU A 318 10.61 -0.04 -10.99
N TYR A 319 11.91 0.09 -11.24
CA TYR A 319 12.84 -1.03 -11.20
C TYR A 319 13.98 -0.72 -10.24
N LEU A 320 14.20 -1.62 -9.27
CA LEU A 320 15.27 -1.55 -8.28
C LEU A 320 16.26 -2.68 -8.56
N ASN A 321 17.48 -2.37 -8.99
CA ASN A 321 18.46 -3.39 -9.42
C ASN A 321 17.89 -4.42 -10.42
N GLY A 322 16.99 -3.99 -11.30
CA GLY A 322 16.32 -4.86 -12.25
C GLY A 322 15.07 -5.59 -11.73
N ILE A 323 14.77 -5.52 -10.44
CA ILE A 323 13.56 -6.08 -9.85
C ILE A 323 12.43 -5.07 -9.98
N PRO A 324 11.29 -5.41 -10.60
CA PRO A 324 10.15 -4.52 -10.69
C PRO A 324 9.48 -4.34 -9.32
N GLN A 325 9.27 -3.10 -8.93
CA GLN A 325 8.47 -2.70 -7.77
C GLN A 325 7.22 -1.97 -8.24
N HIS A 326 6.05 -2.47 -7.86
CA HIS A 326 4.80 -1.75 -8.04
C HIS A 326 4.39 -1.09 -6.74
N ILE A 327 4.28 0.24 -6.76
CA ILE A 327 3.80 1.05 -5.64
C ILE A 327 2.35 1.41 -5.91
N SER A 328 1.45 0.89 -5.09
CA SER A 328 0.02 1.16 -5.19
C SER A 328 -0.28 2.62 -4.87
N PRO A 329 -1.12 3.31 -5.66
CA PRO A 329 -1.61 4.64 -5.31
C PRO A 329 -2.55 4.65 -4.10
N GLY A 330 -2.94 3.48 -3.60
CA GLY A 330 -3.81 3.34 -2.45
C GLY A 330 -5.26 3.75 -2.69
N MET A 331 -6.12 3.39 -1.76
CA MET A 331 -7.54 3.72 -1.83
C MET A 331 -7.91 4.88 -0.91
N GLY A 332 -7.48 4.88 0.34
CA GLY A 332 -7.82 5.87 1.36
C GLY A 332 -6.96 7.13 1.35
N SER A 333 -6.94 7.81 2.48
CA SER A 333 -6.18 9.04 2.72
C SER A 333 -5.39 8.93 4.01
N SER A 334 -4.13 9.33 3.99
CA SER A 334 -3.30 9.37 5.18
C SER A 334 -3.69 10.52 6.10
N PRO A 335 -3.76 10.30 7.43
CA PRO A 335 -3.98 11.37 8.41
C PRO A 335 -2.79 12.34 8.52
N ALA A 336 -1.63 12.02 7.94
CA ALA A 336 -0.51 12.96 7.85
C ALA A 336 -0.85 14.25 7.08
N TYR A 337 -1.97 14.25 6.32
CA TYR A 337 -2.54 15.44 5.68
C TYR A 337 -3.85 15.83 6.38
N PRO A 338 -3.79 16.53 7.51
CA PRO A 338 -4.94 16.72 8.41
C PRO A 338 -6.05 17.62 7.87
N HIS A 339 -5.84 18.25 6.71
CA HIS A 339 -6.79 19.18 6.12
C HIS A 339 -7.56 18.56 4.96
N GLN A 340 -8.87 18.78 4.94
CA GLN A 340 -9.70 18.43 3.79
C GLN A 340 -9.30 19.24 2.54
N PRO A 341 -9.37 18.65 1.34
CA PRO A 341 -9.87 17.30 1.02
C PRO A 341 -8.79 16.23 1.28
N GLY A 342 -9.19 15.08 1.74
CA GLY A 342 -8.29 13.96 1.99
C GLY A 342 -7.42 13.63 0.78
N ARG A 343 -8.03 13.42 -0.40
CA ARG A 343 -7.33 13.29 -1.69
C ARG A 343 -7.64 14.48 -2.60
N LEU A 344 -6.66 14.98 -3.34
CA LEU A 344 -6.82 16.09 -4.28
C LEU A 344 -6.39 15.64 -5.68
N PHE A 345 -7.35 15.62 -6.65
CA PHE A 345 -7.15 15.15 -8.03
C PHE A 345 -6.41 13.82 -8.14
N ASN A 346 -6.68 12.93 -7.20
CA ASN A 346 -6.03 11.65 -7.05
C ASN A 346 -7.10 10.58 -6.82
N SER A 347 -7.41 9.81 -7.86
CA SER A 347 -8.41 8.74 -7.79
C SER A 347 -7.93 7.59 -6.90
N PRO A 348 -8.78 7.01 -6.05
CA PRO A 348 -8.54 5.72 -5.45
C PRO A 348 -8.30 4.67 -6.54
N GLU A 349 -7.25 3.88 -6.42
CA GLU A 349 -6.87 2.92 -7.46
C GLU A 349 -6.68 1.53 -6.88
N ILE A 350 -7.20 0.55 -7.60
CA ILE A 350 -6.91 -0.87 -7.45
C ILE A 350 -6.14 -1.28 -8.69
N THR A 351 -5.02 -1.99 -8.54
CA THR A 351 -4.23 -2.43 -9.68
C THR A 351 -4.34 -3.93 -9.86
N ARG A 352 -4.77 -4.39 -11.07
CA ARG A 352 -4.64 -5.79 -11.44
C ARG A 352 -3.33 -5.99 -12.20
N ILE A 353 -2.40 -6.72 -11.59
CA ILE A 353 -1.09 -7.04 -12.14
C ILE A 353 -1.17 -8.39 -12.82
N LEU A 354 -0.91 -8.45 -14.12
CA LEU A 354 -0.85 -9.68 -14.91
C LEU A 354 0.62 -10.03 -15.15
N LEU A 355 1.03 -11.20 -14.68
CA LEU A 355 2.37 -11.72 -14.93
C LEU A 355 2.43 -12.31 -16.33
N THR A 356 3.42 -11.92 -17.13
CA THR A 356 3.57 -12.38 -18.52
C THR A 356 5.02 -12.74 -18.81
N ARG A 357 5.21 -13.70 -19.73
CA ARG A 357 6.54 -14.10 -20.23
C ARG A 357 7.08 -13.22 -21.34
N LYS A 358 6.20 -12.44 -22.01
CA LYS A 358 6.55 -11.59 -23.15
C LYS A 358 6.14 -10.16 -22.87
N ALA A 359 7.04 -9.22 -23.15
CA ALA A 359 6.67 -7.83 -23.28
C ALA A 359 5.71 -7.68 -24.47
N GLN A 360 4.63 -6.96 -24.27
CA GLN A 360 3.73 -6.55 -25.34
C GLN A 360 4.17 -5.22 -25.92
#